data_0ca71f94e83ab5d9972d55a18680ffc5
#
_entry.id   0ca71f94e83ab5d9972d55a18680ffc5
#
_cell.length_a   1.000
_cell.length_b   1.000
_cell.length_c   1.000
_cell.angle_alpha   90.00
_cell.angle_beta   90.00
_cell.angle_gamma   90.00
#
_symmetry.space_group_name_H-M   'P 1'
#
loop_
_entity.id
_entity.type
_entity.pdbx_description
1 polymer ?
#
loop_
_entity_poly.entity_id
_entity_poly.type
_entity_poly.pdbx_seq_one_letter_code
_entity_poly.pdbx_strand_id
1 'polypeptide(L)'
;MKQQPQRRRRRAPKREEVSTTHVRKGIFFLMILLGVVSFCAVAGMLVKLMLVDHDYYEAKAIRNQTRSTSVTASRGTIYDRNGNVLAASSSVENVFLDPLELSQNKVDVPALAKKLAAVLDLDAGWIEEQAADTSLRYKVLKRRQAQEVCDKVREIIAEDKVIGVHLEPDSQRYYPYHDVAAQIIGFTNTENVGSEGLEAYYNDELQGTAGAVITTKGNYETQMLYSYEKYYQASDGDSIHLTLDTTVQYYLQKQMQDAVDRYDVLNGAFGIVMNCKTGEIVAMCTLGSYDPNDYQEIYDEDLRTQIEELYTKAEKQPENSTARTEAFNAYNAAVRDARLKQWRNRCVSDGYEPGSTFKILTLAAALDSGAVTTADTFYCGGSEKIEGREQILNCWNHAGHGSETTAQALQKSCNIAFAHIGLRTGGGTLYDYCRAFGLMEQTGIDLPGEASGVFHTRE
;
A
#
# COMPACT_ATOMS: atom_id res chain seq x y z
N MET A 1 117.38 -6.32 -63.58
CA MET A 1 117.48 -7.22 -62.43
C MET A 1 116.99 -6.46 -61.19
N LYS A 2 115.83 -6.65 -60.76
CA LYS A 2 115.35 -6.35 -59.44
C LYS A 2 114.09 -7.23 -59.16
N GLN A 3 114.20 -8.12 -58.21
CA GLN A 3 113.16 -9.02 -57.75
C GLN A 3 112.09 -8.24 -57.04
N GLN A 4 110.83 -8.47 -57.36
CA GLN A 4 109.69 -7.97 -56.60
C GLN A 4 109.27 -8.98 -55.51
N PRO A 5 108.91 -8.56 -54.27
CA PRO A 5 108.54 -9.46 -53.23
C PRO A 5 107.03 -9.89 -53.33
N GLN A 6 106.85 -11.21 -53.16
CA GLN A 6 105.55 -11.85 -53.17
C GLN A 6 104.69 -11.34 -51.95
N ARG A 7 103.49 -10.79 -52.21
CA ARG A 7 102.48 -10.50 -51.20
C ARG A 7 101.84 -11.79 -50.70
N ARG A 8 102.04 -12.13 -49.45
CA ARG A 8 101.29 -13.18 -48.74
C ARG A 8 99.82 -12.78 -48.63
N ARG A 9 98.89 -13.58 -49.28
CA ARG A 9 97.43 -13.52 -49.09
C ARG A 9 97.12 -13.99 -47.67
N ARG A 10 96.51 -13.09 -46.84
CA ARG A 10 95.88 -13.45 -45.58
C ARG A 10 94.63 -14.30 -45.88
N ARG A 11 94.59 -15.55 -45.36
CA ARG A 11 93.35 -16.37 -45.35
C ARG A 11 92.31 -15.71 -44.48
N ALA A 12 91.10 -15.48 -45.06
CA ALA A 12 89.91 -15.04 -44.30
C ALA A 12 89.52 -16.15 -43.31
N PRO A 13 88.99 -15.77 -42.14
CA PRO A 13 88.50 -16.76 -41.15
C PRO A 13 87.36 -17.54 -41.75
N LYS A 14 87.38 -18.88 -41.64
CA LYS A 14 86.23 -19.74 -41.93
C LYS A 14 85.05 -19.34 -41.00
N ARG A 15 84.01 -18.85 -41.61
CA ARG A 15 82.70 -18.77 -40.90
C ARG A 15 82.27 -20.20 -40.58
N GLU A 16 82.14 -20.53 -39.29
CA GLU A 16 81.48 -21.76 -38.88
C GLU A 16 80.02 -21.67 -39.39
N GLU A 17 79.66 -22.53 -40.32
CA GLU A 17 78.26 -22.75 -40.71
C GLU A 17 77.55 -23.39 -39.50
N VAL A 18 76.89 -22.56 -38.68
CA VAL A 18 75.98 -23.04 -37.65
C VAL A 18 74.93 -23.89 -38.40
N SER A 19 74.87 -25.15 -38.13
CA SER A 19 73.95 -26.09 -38.76
C SER A 19 72.52 -25.62 -38.55
N THR A 20 71.96 -25.02 -39.57
CA THR A 20 70.57 -24.49 -39.59
C THR A 20 69.54 -25.58 -39.30
N THR A 21 69.94 -26.85 -39.37
CA THR A 21 69.07 -27.99 -39.06
C THR A 21 68.72 -28.11 -37.56
N HIS A 22 69.64 -27.81 -36.67
CA HIS A 22 69.35 -27.81 -35.21
C HIS A 22 68.48 -26.67 -34.81
N VAL A 23 68.68 -25.48 -35.41
CA VAL A 23 67.81 -24.31 -35.15
C VAL A 23 66.39 -24.56 -35.66
N ARG A 24 66.22 -25.13 -36.84
CA ARG A 24 64.91 -25.51 -37.41
C ARG A 24 64.19 -26.57 -36.54
N LYS A 25 64.91 -27.60 -36.09
CA LYS A 25 64.35 -28.61 -35.17
C LYS A 25 63.96 -27.99 -33.82
N GLY A 26 64.72 -27.06 -33.27
CA GLY A 26 64.41 -26.31 -32.04
C GLY A 26 63.16 -25.45 -32.19
N ILE A 27 63.07 -24.71 -33.32
CA ILE A 27 61.87 -23.88 -33.61
C ILE A 27 60.64 -24.77 -33.77
N PHE A 28 60.73 -25.89 -34.47
CA PHE A 28 59.66 -26.84 -34.69
C PHE A 28 59.18 -27.45 -33.36
N PHE A 29 60.10 -27.81 -32.46
CA PHE A 29 59.78 -28.32 -31.13
C PHE A 29 59.16 -27.25 -30.24
N LEU A 30 59.63 -26.01 -30.34
CA LEU A 30 59.03 -24.84 -29.61
C LEU A 30 57.58 -24.54 -30.08
N MET A 31 57.34 -24.65 -31.42
CA MET A 31 56.00 -24.47 -31.97
C MET A 31 55.02 -25.57 -31.51
N ILE A 32 55.45 -26.81 -31.44
CA ILE A 32 54.68 -27.94 -30.93
C ILE A 32 54.42 -27.75 -29.45
N LEU A 33 55.43 -27.38 -28.67
CA LEU A 33 55.24 -27.09 -27.21
C LEU A 33 54.30 -25.98 -26.99
N LEU A 34 54.42 -24.87 -27.74
CA LEU A 34 53.49 -23.72 -27.65
C LEU A 34 52.05 -24.10 -28.03
N GLY A 35 51.90 -24.94 -29.07
CA GLY A 35 50.61 -25.48 -29.48
C GLY A 35 49.97 -26.37 -28.43
N VAL A 36 50.75 -27.27 -27.81
CA VAL A 36 50.25 -28.14 -26.72
C VAL A 36 49.89 -27.33 -25.49
N VAL A 37 50.72 -26.35 -25.07
CA VAL A 37 50.43 -25.48 -23.93
C VAL A 37 49.17 -24.64 -24.18
N SER A 38 49.03 -24.06 -25.39
CA SER A 38 47.84 -23.31 -25.78
C SER A 38 46.59 -24.20 -25.77
N PHE A 39 46.69 -25.41 -26.32
CA PHE A 39 45.59 -26.38 -26.29
C PHE A 39 45.17 -26.76 -24.86
N CYS A 40 46.12 -27.06 -23.99
CA CYS A 40 45.87 -27.37 -22.58
C CYS A 40 45.25 -26.19 -21.84
N ALA A 41 45.67 -24.94 -22.12
CA ALA A 41 45.11 -23.76 -21.54
C ALA A 41 43.66 -23.56 -21.97
N VAL A 42 43.33 -23.73 -23.25
CA VAL A 42 41.95 -23.66 -23.76
C VAL A 42 41.10 -24.80 -23.21
N ALA A 43 41.63 -26.03 -23.16
CA ALA A 43 40.94 -27.17 -22.57
C ALA A 43 40.64 -26.94 -21.07
N GLY A 44 41.60 -26.42 -20.31
CA GLY A 44 41.42 -26.06 -18.91
C GLY A 44 40.39 -24.97 -18.71
N MET A 45 40.34 -23.95 -19.58
CA MET A 45 39.32 -22.90 -19.56
C MET A 45 37.94 -23.45 -19.91
N LEU A 46 37.84 -24.37 -20.87
CA LEU A 46 36.57 -25.04 -21.20
C LEU A 46 36.06 -25.89 -20.03
N VAL A 47 36.94 -26.66 -19.39
CA VAL A 47 36.61 -27.46 -18.21
C VAL A 47 36.11 -26.55 -17.07
N LYS A 48 36.76 -25.42 -16.83
CA LYS A 48 36.33 -24.44 -15.86
C LYS A 48 34.93 -23.90 -16.19
N LEU A 49 34.70 -23.48 -17.43
CA LEU A 49 33.40 -22.98 -17.90
C LEU A 49 32.30 -24.05 -17.83
N MET A 50 32.60 -25.30 -18.15
CA MET A 50 31.60 -26.37 -18.23
C MET A 50 31.31 -27.06 -16.89
N LEU A 51 32.23 -27.05 -15.92
CA LEU A 51 32.08 -27.76 -14.66
C LEU A 51 32.08 -26.83 -13.44
N VAL A 52 32.87 -25.76 -13.43
CA VAL A 52 33.00 -24.87 -12.26
C VAL A 52 32.03 -23.69 -12.35
N ASP A 53 31.99 -23.08 -13.53
CA ASP A 53 31.15 -21.85 -13.73
C ASP A 53 29.84 -22.20 -14.47
N HIS A 54 29.49 -23.48 -14.60
CA HIS A 54 28.29 -23.95 -15.31
C HIS A 54 27.02 -23.30 -14.78
N ASP A 55 26.77 -23.42 -13.49
CA ASP A 55 25.56 -22.90 -12.82
C ASP A 55 25.44 -21.38 -12.98
N TYR A 56 26.57 -20.68 -12.92
CA TYR A 56 26.60 -19.22 -13.13
C TYR A 56 26.20 -18.83 -14.55
N TYR A 57 26.79 -19.49 -15.56
CA TYR A 57 26.50 -19.17 -16.96
C TYR A 57 25.11 -19.67 -17.37
N GLU A 58 24.67 -20.81 -16.83
CA GLU A 58 23.32 -21.33 -17.03
C GLU A 58 22.27 -20.36 -16.46
N ALA A 59 22.44 -19.92 -15.23
CA ALA A 59 21.54 -18.91 -14.62
C ALA A 59 21.51 -17.59 -15.41
N LYS A 60 22.67 -17.17 -15.90
CA LYS A 60 22.80 -15.97 -16.73
C LYS A 60 22.15 -16.13 -18.11
N ALA A 61 22.29 -17.30 -18.72
CA ALA A 61 21.68 -17.65 -20.02
C ALA A 61 20.14 -17.72 -19.85
N ILE A 62 19.65 -18.40 -18.82
CA ILE A 62 18.23 -18.47 -18.47
C ILE A 62 17.68 -17.05 -18.29
N ARG A 63 18.34 -16.21 -17.50
CA ARG A 63 17.92 -14.82 -17.25
C ARG A 63 17.87 -13.96 -18.51
N ASN A 64 18.76 -14.19 -19.47
CA ASN A 64 18.79 -13.45 -20.73
C ASN A 64 17.85 -14.02 -21.80
N GLN A 65 17.55 -15.32 -21.74
CA GLN A 65 16.76 -16.05 -22.75
C GLN A 65 15.31 -16.29 -22.31
N THR A 66 14.95 -16.04 -21.04
CA THR A 66 13.60 -16.20 -20.57
C THR A 66 12.93 -14.85 -20.36
N ARG A 67 11.64 -14.79 -20.67
CA ARG A 67 10.73 -13.72 -20.24
C ARG A 67 9.89 -14.30 -19.10
N SER A 68 9.95 -13.67 -17.94
CA SER A 68 9.03 -13.97 -16.85
C SER A 68 7.87 -12.97 -16.93
N THR A 69 6.68 -13.48 -17.17
CA THR A 69 5.44 -12.70 -17.07
C THR A 69 4.81 -13.05 -15.73
N SER A 70 4.58 -12.06 -14.88
CA SER A 70 3.88 -12.23 -13.61
C SER A 70 2.40 -12.53 -13.87
N VAL A 71 1.85 -13.52 -13.18
CA VAL A 71 0.42 -13.80 -13.15
C VAL A 71 -0.11 -13.26 -11.83
N THR A 72 -0.94 -12.23 -11.90
CA THR A 72 -1.47 -11.55 -10.72
C THR A 72 -2.39 -12.50 -9.95
N ALA A 73 -2.18 -12.64 -8.64
CA ALA A 73 -3.12 -13.30 -7.74
C ALA A 73 -4.33 -12.40 -7.50
N SER A 74 -5.51 -13.00 -7.35
CA SER A 74 -6.69 -12.25 -6.90
C SER A 74 -6.60 -11.99 -5.41
N ARG A 75 -6.85 -10.75 -5.00
CA ARG A 75 -6.93 -10.40 -3.59
C ARG A 75 -8.17 -10.99 -2.96
N GLY A 76 -8.08 -11.59 -1.77
CA GLY A 76 -9.16 -12.24 -1.05
C GLY A 76 -10.36 -11.32 -0.82
N THR A 77 -11.56 -11.89 -0.75
CA THR A 77 -12.82 -11.14 -0.58
C THR A 77 -13.08 -10.83 0.89
N ILE A 78 -13.58 -9.63 1.18
CA ILE A 78 -14.03 -9.25 2.53
C ILE A 78 -15.57 -9.35 2.55
N TYR A 79 -16.10 -10.13 3.48
CA TYR A 79 -17.53 -10.34 3.68
C TYR A 79 -17.99 -9.75 5.01
N ASP A 80 -19.25 -9.33 5.07
CA ASP A 80 -19.93 -9.10 6.34
C ASP A 80 -20.33 -10.42 7.01
N ARG A 81 -20.94 -10.34 8.20
CA ARG A 81 -21.41 -11.53 8.94
C ARG A 81 -22.48 -12.35 8.22
N ASN A 82 -23.17 -11.77 7.25
CA ASN A 82 -24.27 -12.38 6.49
C ASN A 82 -23.79 -12.92 5.13
N GLY A 83 -22.50 -12.74 4.80
CA GLY A 83 -21.92 -13.13 3.52
C GLY A 83 -22.09 -12.09 2.41
N ASN A 84 -22.51 -10.87 2.73
CA ASN A 84 -22.49 -9.77 1.76
C ASN A 84 -21.07 -9.36 1.45
N VAL A 85 -20.76 -9.13 0.17
CA VAL A 85 -19.43 -8.74 -0.30
C VAL A 85 -19.19 -7.25 -0.01
N LEU A 86 -18.23 -6.95 0.86
CA LEU A 86 -17.82 -5.59 1.20
C LEU A 86 -16.65 -5.10 0.34
N ALA A 87 -15.74 -6.00 -0.03
CA ALA A 87 -14.66 -5.73 -0.95
C ALA A 87 -14.32 -6.99 -1.76
N ALA A 88 -14.17 -6.84 -3.08
CA ALA A 88 -13.80 -7.93 -3.98
C ALA A 88 -12.80 -7.48 -5.04
N SER A 89 -12.09 -8.42 -5.65
CA SER A 89 -11.23 -8.17 -6.79
C SER A 89 -12.00 -8.36 -8.08
N SER A 90 -11.93 -7.37 -8.96
CA SER A 90 -12.45 -7.43 -10.32
C SER A 90 -11.31 -7.67 -11.30
N SER A 91 -11.51 -8.58 -12.26
CA SER A 91 -10.57 -8.80 -13.34
C SER A 91 -10.65 -7.64 -14.32
N VAL A 92 -9.53 -7.00 -14.58
CA VAL A 92 -9.35 -5.89 -15.52
C VAL A 92 -8.09 -6.12 -16.34
N GLU A 93 -7.84 -5.32 -17.37
CA GLU A 93 -6.63 -5.46 -18.17
C GLU A 93 -5.99 -4.09 -18.43
N ASN A 94 -4.67 -4.09 -18.53
CA ASN A 94 -3.90 -2.95 -18.96
C ASN A 94 -3.67 -3.04 -20.47
N VAL A 95 -3.91 -1.93 -21.19
CA VAL A 95 -3.61 -1.82 -22.62
C VAL A 95 -2.27 -1.12 -22.78
N PHE A 96 -1.33 -1.77 -23.47
CA PHE A 96 -0.01 -1.18 -23.72
C PHE A 96 0.46 -1.39 -25.17
N LEU A 97 1.41 -0.55 -25.60
CA LEU A 97 2.10 -0.65 -26.88
C LEU A 97 3.50 -1.21 -26.71
N ASP A 98 3.95 -1.98 -27.70
CA ASP A 98 5.37 -2.22 -28.01
C ASP A 98 5.74 -1.38 -29.25
N PRO A 99 6.30 -0.17 -29.10
CA PRO A 99 6.64 0.71 -30.23
C PRO A 99 7.61 0.08 -31.22
N LEU A 100 8.51 -0.80 -30.73
CA LEU A 100 9.45 -1.50 -31.61
C LEU A 100 8.72 -2.52 -32.50
N GLU A 101 7.78 -3.29 -31.96
CA GLU A 101 6.97 -4.24 -32.74
C GLU A 101 6.08 -3.51 -33.77
N LEU A 102 5.46 -2.40 -33.40
CA LEU A 102 4.69 -1.56 -34.35
C LEU A 102 5.55 -1.11 -35.52
N SER A 103 6.76 -0.61 -35.25
CA SER A 103 7.72 -0.17 -36.29
C SER A 103 8.21 -1.32 -37.17
N GLN A 104 8.59 -2.46 -36.60
CA GLN A 104 9.06 -3.63 -37.34
C GLN A 104 8.00 -4.21 -38.27
N ASN A 105 6.73 -4.21 -37.83
CA ASN A 105 5.62 -4.72 -38.61
C ASN A 105 4.98 -3.64 -39.54
N LYS A 106 5.57 -2.44 -39.57
CA LYS A 106 5.13 -1.31 -40.45
C LYS A 106 3.65 -0.99 -40.28
N VAL A 107 3.18 -1.01 -39.06
CA VAL A 107 1.78 -0.70 -38.72
C VAL A 107 1.48 0.77 -39.04
N ASP A 108 0.32 1.06 -39.61
CA ASP A 108 -0.16 2.44 -39.82
C ASP A 108 -0.58 3.05 -38.46
N VAL A 109 0.41 3.62 -37.75
CA VAL A 109 0.22 4.18 -36.40
C VAL A 109 -0.86 5.28 -36.35
N PRO A 110 -0.95 6.26 -37.30
CA PRO A 110 -2.03 7.25 -37.30
C PRO A 110 -3.43 6.66 -37.43
N ALA A 111 -3.62 5.62 -38.26
CA ALA A 111 -4.91 4.96 -38.39
C ALA A 111 -5.26 4.18 -37.11
N LEU A 112 -4.31 3.44 -36.55
CA LEU A 112 -4.45 2.70 -35.31
C LEU A 112 -4.75 3.63 -34.11
N ALA A 113 -4.00 4.72 -33.97
CA ALA A 113 -4.16 5.69 -32.89
C ALA A 113 -5.58 6.27 -32.86
N LYS A 114 -6.17 6.59 -33.99
CA LYS A 114 -7.56 7.08 -34.08
C LYS A 114 -8.58 6.05 -33.59
N LYS A 115 -8.40 4.76 -33.94
CA LYS A 115 -9.30 3.68 -33.48
C LYS A 115 -9.16 3.45 -31.97
N LEU A 116 -7.91 3.37 -31.47
CA LEU A 116 -7.65 3.18 -30.04
C LEU A 116 -8.11 4.39 -29.22
N ALA A 117 -7.90 5.62 -29.71
CA ALA A 117 -8.36 6.85 -29.06
C ALA A 117 -9.86 6.83 -28.81
N ALA A 118 -10.65 6.41 -29.81
CA ALA A 118 -12.10 6.34 -29.70
C ALA A 118 -12.59 5.28 -28.67
N VAL A 119 -11.88 4.16 -28.53
CA VAL A 119 -12.24 3.07 -27.60
C VAL A 119 -11.73 3.34 -26.19
N LEU A 120 -10.52 3.91 -26.08
CA LEU A 120 -9.85 4.14 -24.78
C LEU A 120 -10.14 5.53 -24.22
N ASP A 121 -10.86 6.40 -24.95
CA ASP A 121 -11.07 7.79 -24.55
C ASP A 121 -9.75 8.52 -24.25
N LEU A 122 -8.86 8.54 -25.27
CA LEU A 122 -7.53 9.15 -25.22
C LEU A 122 -7.33 10.08 -26.43
N ASP A 123 -6.32 10.94 -26.37
CA ASP A 123 -5.92 11.73 -27.52
C ASP A 123 -5.11 10.91 -28.53
N ALA A 124 -5.49 10.97 -29.80
CA ALA A 124 -4.82 10.20 -30.85
C ALA A 124 -3.38 10.67 -31.09
N GLY A 125 -3.12 11.98 -30.99
CA GLY A 125 -1.78 12.54 -31.14
C GLY A 125 -0.85 12.08 -30.01
N TRP A 126 -1.37 11.99 -28.79
CA TRP A 126 -0.62 11.43 -27.67
C TRP A 126 -0.27 9.95 -27.88
N ILE A 127 -1.19 9.13 -28.42
CA ILE A 127 -0.91 7.72 -28.74
C ILE A 127 0.17 7.63 -29.83
N GLU A 128 0.12 8.47 -30.84
CA GLU A 128 1.16 8.53 -31.90
C GLU A 128 2.54 8.88 -31.31
N GLU A 129 2.59 9.84 -30.38
CA GLU A 129 3.82 10.22 -29.68
C GLU A 129 4.38 9.04 -28.86
N GLN A 130 3.52 8.31 -28.11
CA GLN A 130 3.95 7.12 -27.36
C GLN A 130 4.48 6.01 -28.28
N ALA A 131 3.92 5.84 -29.47
CA ALA A 131 4.32 4.85 -30.45
C ALA A 131 5.62 5.21 -31.20
N ALA A 132 6.03 6.47 -31.20
CA ALA A 132 7.22 6.96 -31.90
C ALA A 132 8.56 6.54 -31.22
N ASP A 133 8.55 6.32 -29.90
CA ASP A 133 9.75 5.97 -29.13
C ASP A 133 10.06 4.47 -29.21
N THR A 134 10.70 4.05 -30.28
CA THR A 134 11.07 2.65 -30.54
C THR A 134 12.19 2.11 -29.62
N SER A 135 12.77 2.94 -28.75
CA SER A 135 13.74 2.49 -27.74
C SER A 135 13.08 1.72 -26.60
N LEU A 136 11.78 1.92 -26.39
CA LEU A 136 10.98 1.27 -25.38
C LEU A 136 10.10 0.18 -25.99
N ARG A 137 9.91 -0.88 -25.24
CA ARG A 137 9.11 -2.04 -25.63
C ARG A 137 7.81 -2.19 -24.82
N TYR A 138 7.56 -1.27 -23.89
CA TYR A 138 6.41 -1.29 -23.01
C TYR A 138 5.95 0.14 -22.71
N LYS A 139 4.87 0.55 -23.32
CA LYS A 139 4.24 1.85 -23.11
C LYS A 139 2.76 1.67 -22.79
N VAL A 140 2.40 1.87 -21.53
CA VAL A 140 1.01 1.74 -21.09
C VAL A 140 0.20 2.90 -21.66
N LEU A 141 -0.88 2.58 -22.38
CA LEU A 141 -1.87 3.52 -22.86
C LEU A 141 -2.92 3.79 -21.79
N LYS A 142 -3.54 2.73 -21.29
CA LYS A 142 -4.56 2.87 -20.26
C LYS A 142 -4.54 1.65 -19.34
N ARG A 143 -4.59 1.89 -18.03
CA ARG A 143 -4.60 0.84 -17.01
C ARG A 143 -6.03 0.46 -16.66
N ARG A 144 -6.21 -0.77 -16.17
CA ARG A 144 -7.43 -1.26 -15.49
C ARG A 144 -8.70 -1.03 -16.29
N GLN A 145 -8.68 -1.44 -17.55
CA GLN A 145 -9.83 -1.36 -18.41
C GLN A 145 -10.78 -2.54 -18.17
N ALA A 146 -12.07 -2.23 -18.19
CA ALA A 146 -13.11 -3.24 -18.11
C ALA A 146 -13.08 -4.18 -19.32
N GLN A 147 -13.56 -5.40 -19.14
CA GLN A 147 -13.59 -6.46 -20.17
C GLN A 147 -14.19 -5.97 -21.50
N GLU A 148 -15.29 -5.22 -21.43
CA GLU A 148 -15.98 -4.70 -22.62
C GLU A 148 -15.12 -3.75 -23.47
N VAL A 149 -14.27 -2.95 -22.83
CA VAL A 149 -13.32 -2.06 -23.51
C VAL A 149 -12.17 -2.87 -24.12
N CYS A 150 -11.68 -3.85 -23.37
CA CYS A 150 -10.62 -4.74 -23.81
C CYS A 150 -11.05 -5.61 -25.00
N ASP A 151 -12.30 -6.06 -25.04
CA ASP A 151 -12.84 -6.83 -26.17
C ASP A 151 -12.87 -5.99 -27.44
N LYS A 152 -13.26 -4.71 -27.37
CA LYS A 152 -13.16 -3.77 -28.50
C LYS A 152 -11.72 -3.55 -28.97
N VAL A 153 -10.77 -3.50 -28.06
CA VAL A 153 -9.34 -3.42 -28.42
C VAL A 153 -8.90 -4.71 -29.12
N ARG A 154 -9.32 -5.88 -28.65
CA ARG A 154 -9.05 -7.17 -29.32
C ARG A 154 -9.67 -7.25 -30.72
N GLU A 155 -10.88 -6.70 -30.91
CA GLU A 155 -11.50 -6.60 -32.22
C GLU A 155 -10.63 -5.76 -33.18
N ILE A 156 -10.13 -4.59 -32.77
CA ILE A 156 -9.23 -3.76 -33.56
C ILE A 156 -7.94 -4.53 -33.90
N ILE A 157 -7.34 -5.22 -32.92
CA ILE A 157 -6.13 -6.02 -33.15
C ILE A 157 -6.36 -7.12 -34.18
N ALA A 158 -7.52 -7.81 -34.10
CA ALA A 158 -7.84 -8.91 -34.98
C ALA A 158 -8.21 -8.46 -36.41
N GLU A 159 -9.02 -7.40 -36.55
CA GLU A 159 -9.42 -6.84 -37.86
C GLU A 159 -8.27 -6.29 -38.66
N ASP A 160 -7.42 -5.50 -38.03
CA ASP A 160 -6.29 -4.84 -38.69
C ASP A 160 -5.01 -5.69 -38.63
N LYS A 161 -5.06 -6.87 -38.01
CA LYS A 161 -3.89 -7.77 -37.78
C LYS A 161 -2.69 -7.03 -37.18
N VAL A 162 -2.98 -6.16 -36.20
CA VAL A 162 -1.98 -5.33 -35.55
C VAL A 162 -1.07 -6.18 -34.67
N ILE A 163 0.25 -6.00 -34.84
CA ILE A 163 1.26 -6.56 -33.95
C ILE A 163 1.90 -5.37 -33.22
N GLY A 164 1.93 -5.41 -31.88
CA GLY A 164 2.51 -4.36 -31.04
C GLY A 164 1.50 -3.61 -30.17
N VAL A 165 0.22 -4.07 -30.16
CA VAL A 165 -0.76 -3.70 -29.13
C VAL A 165 -1.05 -4.95 -28.30
N HIS A 166 -0.94 -4.82 -26.99
CA HIS A 166 -1.06 -5.94 -26.06
C HIS A 166 -2.00 -5.60 -24.91
N LEU A 167 -2.64 -6.64 -24.38
CA LEU A 167 -3.44 -6.60 -23.17
C LEU A 167 -2.76 -7.47 -22.12
N GLU A 168 -2.60 -6.92 -20.92
CA GLU A 168 -2.01 -7.60 -19.78
C GLU A 168 -3.05 -7.71 -18.66
N PRO A 169 -3.35 -8.94 -18.18
CA PRO A 169 -4.27 -9.12 -17.06
C PRO A 169 -3.81 -8.35 -15.82
N ASP A 170 -4.76 -7.67 -15.17
CA ASP A 170 -4.58 -6.96 -13.91
C ASP A 170 -5.80 -7.17 -13.03
N SER A 171 -5.75 -6.76 -11.80
CA SER A 171 -6.81 -6.84 -10.82
C SER A 171 -7.09 -5.48 -10.22
N GLN A 172 -8.35 -5.14 -10.07
CA GLN A 172 -8.78 -3.91 -9.42
C GLN A 172 -9.66 -4.24 -8.23
N ARG A 173 -9.37 -3.62 -7.09
CA ARG A 173 -10.21 -3.73 -5.91
C ARG A 173 -11.48 -2.90 -6.10
N TYR A 174 -12.62 -3.48 -5.71
CA TYR A 174 -13.94 -2.86 -5.83
C TYR A 174 -14.72 -2.98 -4.53
N TYR A 175 -15.39 -1.89 -4.13
CA TYR A 175 -16.14 -1.76 -2.88
C TYR A 175 -17.61 -1.45 -3.22
N PRO A 176 -18.51 -2.48 -3.22
CA PRO A 176 -19.87 -2.34 -3.71
C PRO A 176 -20.76 -1.37 -2.92
N TYR A 177 -20.42 -1.14 -1.65
CA TYR A 177 -21.23 -0.30 -0.76
C TYR A 177 -20.67 1.12 -0.59
N HIS A 178 -19.71 1.50 -1.44
CA HIS A 178 -19.14 2.85 -1.47
C HIS A 178 -18.66 3.32 -0.09
N ASP A 179 -19.28 4.36 0.49
CA ASP A 179 -18.90 4.99 1.74
C ASP A 179 -19.30 4.21 3.01
N VAL A 180 -20.09 3.13 2.87
CA VAL A 180 -20.51 2.30 4.01
C VAL A 180 -19.33 1.52 4.58
N ALA A 181 -19.04 1.76 5.86
CA ALA A 181 -17.91 1.17 6.57
C ALA A 181 -16.52 1.48 6.00
N ALA A 182 -16.38 2.55 5.20
CA ALA A 182 -15.13 2.86 4.48
C ALA A 182 -13.90 2.97 5.39
N GLN A 183 -14.00 3.63 6.56
CA GLN A 183 -12.87 3.75 7.50
C GLN A 183 -12.51 2.42 8.19
N ILE A 184 -13.42 1.43 8.18
CA ILE A 184 -13.14 0.09 8.73
C ILE A 184 -12.49 -0.75 7.65
N ILE A 185 -13.11 -0.85 6.47
CA ILE A 185 -12.63 -1.66 5.36
C ILE A 185 -11.29 -1.10 4.88
N GLY A 186 -11.18 0.21 4.75
CA GLY A 186 -10.03 0.87 4.16
C GLY A 186 -10.02 0.76 2.64
N PHE A 187 -8.84 0.88 2.05
CA PHE A 187 -8.64 0.78 0.61
C PHE A 187 -7.26 0.23 0.26
N THR A 188 -7.12 -0.19 -0.99
CA THR A 188 -5.82 -0.56 -1.58
C THR A 188 -5.28 0.57 -2.45
N ASN A 189 -3.95 0.65 -2.55
CA ASN A 189 -3.30 1.55 -3.49
C ASN A 189 -3.40 1.03 -4.95
N THR A 190 -2.74 1.76 -5.87
CA THR A 190 -2.70 1.38 -7.29
C THR A 190 -1.99 0.06 -7.58
N GLU A 191 -1.27 -0.51 -6.63
CA GLU A 191 -0.58 -1.80 -6.74
C GLU A 191 -1.34 -2.94 -6.02
N ASN A 192 -2.62 -2.70 -5.64
CA ASN A 192 -3.45 -3.60 -4.86
C ASN A 192 -2.88 -3.97 -3.47
N VAL A 193 -2.00 -3.14 -2.92
CA VAL A 193 -1.50 -3.28 -1.55
C VAL A 193 -2.42 -2.50 -0.60
N GLY A 194 -2.83 -3.14 0.49
CA GLY A 194 -3.67 -2.50 1.50
C GLY A 194 -2.99 -1.29 2.13
N SER A 195 -3.70 -0.16 2.18
CA SER A 195 -3.14 1.11 2.65
C SER A 195 -3.79 1.62 3.94
N GLU A 196 -5.07 1.34 4.17
CA GLU A 196 -5.82 1.75 5.36
C GLU A 196 -6.79 0.63 5.79
N GLY A 197 -7.28 0.71 7.02
CA GLY A 197 -8.31 -0.17 7.58
C GLY A 197 -7.91 -1.65 7.59
N LEU A 198 -8.92 -2.52 7.40
CA LEU A 198 -8.73 -3.98 7.33
C LEU A 198 -7.92 -4.41 6.11
N GLU A 199 -7.99 -3.67 5.02
CA GLU A 199 -7.15 -3.91 3.84
C GLU A 199 -5.66 -3.81 4.18
N ALA A 200 -5.28 -2.86 5.04
CA ALA A 200 -3.89 -2.74 5.51
C ALA A 200 -3.55 -3.75 6.61
N TYR A 201 -4.46 -3.96 7.56
CA TYR A 201 -4.23 -4.84 8.70
C TYR A 201 -4.05 -6.30 8.29
N TYR A 202 -4.89 -6.79 7.37
CA TYR A 202 -4.87 -8.15 6.83
C TYR A 202 -4.23 -8.22 5.43
N ASN A 203 -3.28 -7.32 5.14
CA ASN A 203 -2.70 -7.27 3.81
C ASN A 203 -2.04 -8.58 3.38
N ASP A 204 -1.31 -9.22 4.28
CA ASP A 204 -0.54 -10.44 3.99
C ASP A 204 -1.46 -11.63 3.69
N GLU A 205 -2.59 -11.73 4.37
CA GLU A 205 -3.60 -12.77 4.16
C GLU A 205 -4.40 -12.50 2.87
N LEU A 206 -4.77 -11.23 2.65
CA LEU A 206 -5.60 -10.85 1.51
C LEU A 206 -4.85 -10.84 0.18
N GLN A 207 -3.55 -10.50 0.15
CA GLN A 207 -2.82 -10.21 -1.09
C GLN A 207 -2.60 -11.44 -1.97
N GLY A 208 -2.51 -12.64 -1.39
CA GLY A 208 -2.13 -13.85 -2.11
C GLY A 208 -0.68 -13.86 -2.60
N THR A 209 -0.36 -14.82 -3.43
CA THR A 209 1.00 -14.96 -3.99
C THR A 209 0.93 -14.98 -5.50
N ALA A 210 1.59 -14.02 -6.15
CA ALA A 210 1.63 -13.94 -7.60
C ALA A 210 2.32 -15.18 -8.21
N GLY A 211 1.76 -15.68 -9.30
CA GLY A 211 2.37 -16.70 -10.13
C GLY A 211 3.35 -16.10 -11.15
N ALA A 212 4.01 -16.97 -11.89
CA ALA A 212 4.88 -16.57 -12.98
C ALA A 212 4.82 -17.55 -14.14
N VAL A 213 4.77 -17.03 -15.37
CA VAL A 213 4.96 -17.81 -16.59
C VAL A 213 6.35 -17.48 -17.12
N ILE A 214 7.23 -18.46 -17.08
CA ILE A 214 8.58 -18.33 -17.64
C ILE A 214 8.59 -18.94 -19.04
N THR A 215 8.67 -18.08 -20.06
CA THR A 215 8.78 -18.49 -21.47
C THR A 215 10.17 -18.19 -22.02
N THR A 216 10.68 -19.05 -22.92
CA THR A 216 11.93 -18.78 -23.62
C THR A 216 11.76 -17.73 -24.69
N LYS A 217 12.61 -16.70 -24.68
CA LYS A 217 12.71 -15.72 -25.79
C LYS A 217 13.37 -16.37 -26.99
N GLY A 218 12.62 -16.58 -28.07
CA GLY A 218 13.22 -16.86 -29.38
C GLY A 218 13.86 -15.57 -29.93
N ASN A 219 15.19 -15.52 -30.03
CA ASN A 219 15.83 -14.54 -30.89
C ASN A 219 15.85 -15.09 -32.31
N TYR A 220 15.20 -14.38 -33.25
CA TYR A 220 15.14 -14.65 -34.68
C TYR A 220 14.47 -15.98 -35.10
N GLU A 221 13.32 -15.86 -35.78
CA GLU A 221 12.65 -16.74 -36.77
C GLU A 221 12.97 -18.26 -36.83
N THR A 222 13.82 -18.79 -35.99
CA THR A 222 14.01 -20.21 -35.82
C THR A 222 13.16 -20.66 -34.64
N GLN A 223 12.08 -21.39 -34.96
CA GLN A 223 11.37 -22.23 -34.00
C GLN A 223 12.42 -23.04 -33.23
N MET A 224 12.66 -22.65 -31.97
CA MET A 224 13.43 -23.51 -31.08
C MET A 224 12.65 -24.81 -30.92
N LEU A 225 13.32 -25.93 -31.24
CA LEU A 225 12.81 -27.30 -31.16
C LEU A 225 12.34 -27.70 -29.76
N TYR A 226 12.55 -26.83 -28.75
CA TYR A 226 12.11 -27.00 -27.37
C TYR A 226 11.68 -25.63 -26.80
N SER A 227 10.39 -25.35 -26.83
CA SER A 227 9.80 -24.27 -26.01
C SER A 227 9.75 -24.73 -24.56
N TYR A 228 10.62 -24.21 -23.72
CA TYR A 228 10.54 -24.41 -22.26
C TYR A 228 9.56 -23.38 -21.72
N GLU A 229 8.41 -23.88 -21.25
CA GLU A 229 7.43 -23.07 -20.55
C GLU A 229 7.27 -23.66 -19.15
N LYS A 230 7.57 -22.85 -18.13
CA LYS A 230 7.36 -23.24 -16.75
C LYS A 230 6.32 -22.31 -16.14
N TYR A 231 5.23 -22.90 -15.74
CA TYR A 231 4.12 -22.22 -15.12
C TYR A 231 4.21 -22.37 -13.60
N TYR A 232 4.26 -21.25 -12.89
CA TYR A 232 4.07 -21.17 -11.45
C TYR A 232 2.68 -20.62 -11.22
N GLN A 233 1.80 -21.41 -10.64
CA GLN A 233 0.43 -21.03 -10.39
C GLN A 233 0.38 -19.90 -9.35
N ALA A 234 -0.44 -18.86 -9.61
CA ALA A 234 -0.80 -17.88 -8.60
C ALA A 234 -1.64 -18.55 -7.51
N SER A 235 -1.48 -18.13 -6.27
CA SER A 235 -2.36 -18.50 -5.16
C SER A 235 -3.13 -17.27 -4.74
N ASP A 236 -4.45 -17.31 -4.89
CA ASP A 236 -5.31 -16.21 -4.46
C ASP A 236 -5.23 -15.99 -2.95
N GLY A 237 -5.51 -14.78 -2.51
CA GLY A 237 -5.51 -14.42 -1.10
C GLY A 237 -6.70 -15.03 -0.35
N ASP A 238 -6.55 -15.17 0.96
CA ASP A 238 -7.58 -15.67 1.84
C ASP A 238 -8.72 -14.67 1.99
N SER A 239 -9.96 -15.16 2.10
CA SER A 239 -11.13 -14.31 2.32
C SER A 239 -11.39 -14.12 3.81
N ILE A 240 -11.89 -12.93 4.17
CA ILE A 240 -12.16 -12.55 5.56
C ILE A 240 -13.66 -12.37 5.76
N HIS A 241 -14.20 -12.92 6.86
CA HIS A 241 -15.55 -12.73 7.31
C HIS A 241 -15.58 -11.87 8.58
N LEU A 242 -16.24 -10.73 8.49
CA LEU A 242 -16.32 -9.76 9.58
C LEU A 242 -17.52 -10.04 10.49
N THR A 243 -17.48 -9.47 11.70
CA THR A 243 -18.61 -9.42 12.61
C THR A 243 -19.59 -8.29 12.27
N LEU A 244 -19.21 -7.39 11.35
CA LEU A 244 -20.04 -6.29 10.86
C LEU A 244 -21.32 -6.80 10.21
N ASP A 245 -22.42 -6.11 10.45
CA ASP A 245 -23.68 -6.26 9.76
C ASP A 245 -23.93 -5.02 8.90
N THR A 246 -23.90 -5.17 7.58
CA THR A 246 -24.03 -4.06 6.64
C THR A 246 -25.32 -3.27 6.84
N THR A 247 -26.41 -3.94 7.22
CA THR A 247 -27.70 -3.26 7.50
C THR A 247 -27.63 -2.40 8.74
N VAL A 248 -27.06 -2.93 9.83
CA VAL A 248 -26.89 -2.17 11.08
C VAL A 248 -25.91 -1.01 10.85
N GLN A 249 -24.83 -1.25 10.11
CA GLN A 249 -23.85 -0.24 9.73
C GLN A 249 -24.49 0.93 8.98
N TYR A 250 -25.30 0.63 7.96
CA TYR A 250 -26.01 1.65 7.18
C TYR A 250 -26.96 2.49 8.08
N TYR A 251 -27.74 1.83 8.95
CA TYR A 251 -28.66 2.55 9.83
C TYR A 251 -27.91 3.39 10.88
N LEU A 252 -26.80 2.88 11.43
CA LEU A 252 -25.97 3.66 12.35
C LEU A 252 -25.47 4.94 11.67
N GLN A 253 -24.87 4.82 10.49
CA GLN A 253 -24.34 5.95 9.72
C GLN A 253 -25.44 6.98 9.41
N LYS A 254 -26.58 6.52 8.92
CA LYS A 254 -27.71 7.37 8.58
C LYS A 254 -28.29 8.11 9.81
N GLN A 255 -28.52 7.39 10.92
CA GLN A 255 -29.11 8.01 12.11
C GLN A 255 -28.14 8.99 12.79
N MET A 256 -26.83 8.72 12.71
CA MET A 256 -25.82 9.66 13.20
C MET A 256 -25.77 10.92 12.34
N GLN A 257 -25.86 10.80 11.02
CA GLN A 257 -25.92 11.96 10.12
C GLN A 257 -27.19 12.78 10.39
N ASP A 258 -28.35 12.13 10.47
CA ASP A 258 -29.62 12.79 10.80
C ASP A 258 -29.56 13.56 12.17
N ALA A 259 -28.82 13.02 13.14
CA ALA A 259 -28.64 13.65 14.43
C ALA A 259 -27.67 14.85 14.33
N VAL A 260 -26.58 14.74 13.60
CA VAL A 260 -25.64 15.86 13.39
C VAL A 260 -26.33 17.01 12.70
N ASP A 261 -27.10 16.74 11.64
CA ASP A 261 -27.83 17.77 10.89
C ASP A 261 -28.94 18.43 11.74
N ARG A 262 -29.66 17.63 12.54
CA ARG A 262 -30.74 18.13 13.38
C ARG A 262 -30.28 19.01 14.52
N TYR A 263 -29.11 18.70 15.10
CA TYR A 263 -28.62 19.34 16.33
C TYR A 263 -27.43 20.25 16.13
N ASP A 264 -27.03 20.52 14.87
CA ASP A 264 -25.88 21.36 14.50
C ASP A 264 -24.60 20.93 15.22
N VAL A 265 -24.27 19.63 15.16
CA VAL A 265 -23.10 19.08 15.85
C VAL A 265 -21.82 19.47 15.12
N LEU A 266 -21.08 20.45 15.67
CA LEU A 266 -19.94 21.09 15.00
C LEU A 266 -18.73 20.18 14.75
N ASN A 267 -18.48 19.18 15.60
CA ASN A 267 -17.29 18.36 15.54
C ASN A 267 -17.53 16.95 14.96
N GLY A 268 -18.68 16.77 14.29
CA GLY A 268 -19.10 15.49 13.75
C GLY A 268 -19.43 14.47 14.85
N ALA A 269 -19.63 13.23 14.46
CA ALA A 269 -19.93 12.16 15.38
C ALA A 269 -19.26 10.85 14.97
N PHE A 270 -19.06 9.97 15.94
CA PHE A 270 -18.62 8.60 15.74
C PHE A 270 -19.33 7.67 16.72
N GLY A 271 -19.52 6.42 16.36
CA GLY A 271 -20.28 5.48 17.18
C GLY A 271 -19.95 4.03 16.88
N ILE A 272 -20.15 3.18 17.88
CA ILE A 272 -19.92 1.74 17.84
C ILE A 272 -21.18 1.02 18.32
N VAL A 273 -21.60 -0.02 17.61
CA VAL A 273 -22.61 -0.99 18.06
C VAL A 273 -21.90 -2.31 18.35
N MET A 274 -21.92 -2.69 19.61
CA MET A 274 -21.24 -3.90 20.11
C MET A 274 -22.23 -4.87 20.74
N ASN A 275 -22.04 -6.15 20.46
CA ASN A 275 -22.71 -7.23 21.18
C ASN A 275 -22.10 -7.38 22.58
N CYS A 276 -22.79 -6.93 23.61
CA CYS A 276 -22.26 -6.94 24.98
C CYS A 276 -22.02 -8.35 25.59
N LYS A 277 -22.47 -9.41 24.94
CA LYS A 277 -22.25 -10.79 25.38
C LYS A 277 -21.01 -11.43 24.76
N THR A 278 -20.68 -11.06 23.52
CA THR A 278 -19.59 -11.67 22.76
C THR A 278 -18.41 -10.73 22.55
N GLY A 279 -18.62 -9.40 22.66
CA GLY A 279 -17.63 -8.38 22.31
C GLY A 279 -17.54 -8.09 20.81
N GLU A 280 -18.34 -8.76 19.98
CA GLU A 280 -18.37 -8.53 18.52
C GLU A 280 -18.78 -7.12 18.19
N ILE A 281 -18.01 -6.45 17.36
CA ILE A 281 -18.37 -5.16 16.75
C ILE A 281 -19.34 -5.43 15.60
N VAL A 282 -20.59 -5.02 15.77
CA VAL A 282 -21.66 -5.21 14.76
C VAL A 282 -21.69 -4.06 13.75
N ALA A 283 -21.39 -2.84 14.22
CA ALA A 283 -21.24 -1.67 13.37
C ALA A 283 -20.28 -0.66 14.03
N MET A 284 -19.59 0.11 13.22
CA MET A 284 -18.71 1.20 13.67
C MET A 284 -18.70 2.29 12.59
N CYS A 285 -18.94 3.53 12.99
CA CYS A 285 -19.06 4.65 12.06
C CYS A 285 -18.31 5.88 12.56
N THR A 286 -17.59 6.51 11.68
CA THR A 286 -17.09 7.87 11.78
C THR A 286 -17.73 8.69 10.66
N LEU A 287 -18.42 9.79 10.99
CA LEU A 287 -19.02 10.66 9.97
C LEU A 287 -17.93 11.46 9.23
N GLY A 288 -18.27 11.88 7.99
CA GLY A 288 -17.30 12.43 7.04
C GLY A 288 -16.56 11.32 6.31
N SER A 289 -17.31 10.29 5.85
CA SER A 289 -16.81 9.13 5.13
C SER A 289 -16.36 9.48 3.70
N TYR A 290 -15.80 8.52 3.01
CA TYR A 290 -15.30 8.62 1.64
C TYR A 290 -15.64 7.34 0.87
N ASP A 291 -15.57 7.39 -0.48
CA ASP A 291 -15.68 6.18 -1.29
C ASP A 291 -14.30 5.53 -1.46
N PRO A 292 -14.07 4.30 -1.00
CA PRO A 292 -12.80 3.60 -1.19
C PRO A 292 -12.45 3.33 -2.65
N ASN A 293 -13.46 3.35 -3.57
CA ASN A 293 -13.21 3.23 -5.01
C ASN A 293 -12.52 4.49 -5.56
N ASP A 294 -12.72 5.65 -4.92
CA ASP A 294 -12.08 6.93 -5.25
C ASP A 294 -11.54 7.63 -3.99
N TYR A 295 -10.71 6.91 -3.26
CA TYR A 295 -10.18 7.33 -1.96
C TYR A 295 -9.36 8.63 -2.00
N GLN A 296 -8.94 9.07 -3.18
CA GLN A 296 -8.14 10.29 -3.35
C GLN A 296 -8.99 11.55 -3.45
N GLU A 297 -10.28 11.43 -3.78
CA GLU A 297 -11.20 12.55 -3.78
C GLU A 297 -11.47 13.07 -2.37
N ILE A 298 -11.70 14.37 -2.25
CA ILE A 298 -12.02 15.03 -0.98
C ILE A 298 -13.52 15.28 -0.96
N TYR A 299 -14.22 14.57 -0.08
CA TYR A 299 -15.69 14.57 0.01
C TYR A 299 -16.25 15.70 0.87
N ASP A 300 -15.45 16.30 1.75
CA ASP A 300 -15.80 17.49 2.54
C ASP A 300 -15.77 18.73 1.61
N GLU A 301 -16.95 19.30 1.32
CA GLU A 301 -17.10 20.43 0.39
C GLU A 301 -16.38 21.70 0.85
N ASP A 302 -16.34 21.94 2.15
CA ASP A 302 -15.67 23.13 2.71
C ASP A 302 -14.15 22.99 2.54
N LEU A 303 -13.60 21.81 2.83
CA LEU A 303 -12.19 21.53 2.63
C LEU A 303 -11.81 21.56 1.14
N ARG A 304 -12.66 21.01 0.27
CA ARG A 304 -12.46 21.07 -1.18
C ARG A 304 -12.37 22.50 -1.69
N THR A 305 -13.30 23.36 -1.28
CA THR A 305 -13.31 24.78 -1.63
C THR A 305 -12.03 25.49 -1.16
N GLN A 306 -11.61 25.27 0.09
CA GLN A 306 -10.38 25.85 0.62
C GLN A 306 -9.13 25.38 -0.15
N ILE A 307 -9.08 24.12 -0.56
CA ILE A 307 -7.98 23.55 -1.33
C ILE A 307 -7.94 24.14 -2.75
N GLU A 308 -9.09 24.31 -3.40
CA GLU A 308 -9.19 24.97 -4.71
C GLU A 308 -8.72 26.43 -4.67
N GLU A 309 -9.03 27.15 -3.58
CA GLU A 309 -8.51 28.51 -3.38
C GLU A 309 -6.97 28.51 -3.22
N LEU A 310 -6.40 27.56 -2.48
CA LEU A 310 -4.95 27.42 -2.35
C LEU A 310 -4.28 27.09 -3.68
N TYR A 311 -4.86 26.21 -4.49
CA TYR A 311 -4.38 25.90 -5.83
C TYR A 311 -4.38 27.13 -6.72
N THR A 312 -5.51 27.84 -6.78
CA THR A 312 -5.65 29.07 -7.57
C THR A 312 -4.65 30.15 -7.14
N LYS A 313 -4.39 30.26 -5.84
CA LYS A 313 -3.37 31.19 -5.31
C LYS A 313 -1.96 30.79 -5.73
N ALA A 314 -1.66 29.48 -5.76
CA ALA A 314 -0.37 28.97 -6.19
C ALA A 314 -0.14 29.19 -7.69
N GLU A 315 -1.16 28.99 -8.53
CA GLU A 315 -1.08 29.22 -9.98
C GLU A 315 -0.82 30.69 -10.35
N LYS A 316 -1.38 31.63 -9.57
CA LYS A 316 -1.17 33.08 -9.80
C LYS A 316 0.25 33.55 -9.46
N GLN A 317 1.09 32.72 -8.82
CA GLN A 317 2.48 33.10 -8.54
C GLN A 317 3.34 32.97 -9.80
N PRO A 318 4.38 33.82 -9.97
CA PRO A 318 5.29 33.72 -11.10
C PRO A 318 5.96 32.36 -11.22
N GLU A 319 6.09 31.85 -12.44
CA GLU A 319 6.80 30.58 -12.70
C GLU A 319 8.23 30.65 -12.16
N ASN A 320 8.71 29.51 -11.62
CA ASN A 320 10.05 29.36 -11.04
C ASN A 320 10.36 30.29 -9.85
N SER A 321 9.34 30.87 -9.19
CA SER A 321 9.54 31.67 -7.96
C SER A 321 9.48 30.81 -6.69
N THR A 322 10.21 31.24 -5.66
CA THR A 322 10.12 30.63 -4.32
C THR A 322 8.68 30.70 -3.78
N ALA A 323 7.99 31.82 -4.04
CA ALA A 323 6.61 32.01 -3.63
C ALA A 323 5.65 30.98 -4.26
N ARG A 324 5.87 30.58 -5.54
CA ARG A 324 5.11 29.52 -6.20
C ARG A 324 5.36 28.16 -5.53
N THR A 325 6.61 27.84 -5.25
CA THR A 325 7.00 26.60 -4.57
C THR A 325 6.37 26.50 -3.18
N GLU A 326 6.43 27.58 -2.39
CA GLU A 326 5.81 27.62 -1.05
C GLU A 326 4.29 27.50 -1.12
N ALA A 327 3.63 28.15 -2.08
CA ALA A 327 2.18 28.07 -2.25
C ALA A 327 1.73 26.66 -2.68
N PHE A 328 2.45 25.97 -3.59
CA PHE A 328 2.16 24.59 -3.95
C PHE A 328 2.45 23.62 -2.79
N ASN A 329 3.46 23.87 -1.97
CA ASN A 329 3.70 23.09 -0.75
C ASN A 329 2.53 23.22 0.24
N ALA A 330 1.97 24.43 0.41
CA ALA A 330 0.80 24.64 1.25
C ALA A 330 -0.45 23.93 0.68
N TYR A 331 -0.67 24.00 -0.63
CA TYR A 331 -1.73 23.24 -1.31
C TYR A 331 -1.59 21.73 -1.09
N ASN A 332 -0.41 21.18 -1.37
CA ASN A 332 -0.14 19.74 -1.21
C ASN A 332 -0.31 19.28 0.25
N ALA A 333 0.09 20.11 1.22
CA ALA A 333 -0.11 19.82 2.62
C ALA A 333 -1.61 19.79 2.98
N ALA A 334 -2.40 20.75 2.50
CA ALA A 334 -3.84 20.80 2.72
C ALA A 334 -4.57 19.59 2.11
N VAL A 335 -4.21 19.18 0.89
CA VAL A 335 -4.74 17.97 0.24
C VAL A 335 -4.44 16.72 1.08
N ARG A 336 -3.18 16.57 1.50
CA ARG A 336 -2.78 15.43 2.33
C ARG A 336 -3.53 15.40 3.64
N ASP A 337 -3.62 16.52 4.35
CA ASP A 337 -4.23 16.61 5.66
C ASP A 337 -5.76 16.37 5.58
N ALA A 338 -6.42 16.85 4.51
CA ALA A 338 -7.83 16.57 4.25
C ALA A 338 -8.08 15.07 4.00
N ARG A 339 -7.23 14.41 3.20
CA ARG A 339 -7.32 12.97 2.96
C ARG A 339 -7.10 12.16 4.24
N LEU A 340 -6.07 12.46 5.00
CA LEU A 340 -5.81 11.78 6.28
C LEU A 340 -6.97 11.97 7.27
N LYS A 341 -7.64 13.14 7.26
CA LYS A 341 -8.81 13.41 8.10
C LYS A 341 -9.98 12.50 7.74
N GLN A 342 -10.31 12.34 6.45
CA GLN A 342 -11.44 11.49 6.01
C GLN A 342 -11.18 9.99 6.13
N TRP A 343 -9.92 9.55 5.99
CA TRP A 343 -9.55 8.12 6.15
C TRP A 343 -9.50 7.69 7.61
N ARG A 344 -9.33 8.63 8.54
CA ARG A 344 -9.16 8.35 9.96
C ARG A 344 -10.40 7.72 10.59
N ASN A 345 -10.26 6.55 11.21
CA ASN A 345 -11.29 5.93 12.02
C ASN A 345 -11.24 6.49 13.46
N ARG A 346 -12.08 7.48 13.75
CA ARG A 346 -12.11 8.15 15.06
C ARG A 346 -12.52 7.23 16.20
N CYS A 347 -13.30 6.18 15.92
CA CYS A 347 -13.68 5.19 16.94
C CYS A 347 -12.49 4.46 17.54
N VAL A 348 -11.38 4.35 16.77
CA VAL A 348 -10.17 3.62 17.14
C VAL A 348 -9.01 4.55 17.48
N SER A 349 -8.86 5.63 16.69
CA SER A 349 -7.67 6.48 16.73
C SER A 349 -7.82 7.74 17.62
N ASP A 350 -9.04 8.07 18.11
CA ASP A 350 -9.26 9.26 18.90
C ASP A 350 -9.57 8.91 20.37
N GLY A 351 -8.81 9.51 21.27
CA GLY A 351 -9.19 9.56 22.69
C GLY A 351 -10.17 10.68 22.96
N TYR A 352 -11.09 10.49 23.90
CA TYR A 352 -12.03 11.53 24.34
C TYR A 352 -12.28 11.46 25.84
N GLU A 353 -12.72 12.57 26.43
CA GLU A 353 -13.11 12.61 27.83
C GLU A 353 -14.52 12.03 27.99
N PRO A 354 -14.68 10.87 28.71
CA PRO A 354 -15.95 10.14 28.76
C PRO A 354 -17.05 10.88 29.53
N GLY A 355 -16.70 11.92 30.28
CA GLY A 355 -17.64 12.70 31.05
C GLY A 355 -18.41 11.86 32.07
N SER A 356 -19.72 12.06 32.14
CA SER A 356 -20.60 11.38 33.12
C SER A 356 -20.75 9.88 32.92
N THR A 357 -20.38 9.32 31.76
CA THR A 357 -20.38 7.86 31.55
C THR A 357 -19.32 7.18 32.43
N PHE A 358 -18.25 7.89 32.79
CA PHE A 358 -17.22 7.39 33.71
C PHE A 358 -17.73 7.17 35.12
N LYS A 359 -18.86 7.81 35.53
CA LYS A 359 -19.50 7.61 36.82
C LYS A 359 -19.95 6.17 37.06
N ILE A 360 -20.28 5.42 36.00
CA ILE A 360 -20.65 4.02 36.10
C ILE A 360 -19.45 3.20 36.65
N LEU A 361 -18.25 3.46 36.13
CA LEU A 361 -17.04 2.81 36.62
C LEU A 361 -16.68 3.25 38.04
N THR A 362 -16.75 4.54 38.31
CA THR A 362 -16.51 5.09 39.66
C THR A 362 -17.45 4.46 40.68
N LEU A 363 -18.72 4.30 40.33
CA LEU A 363 -19.71 3.68 41.23
C LEU A 363 -19.48 2.18 41.38
N ALA A 364 -19.16 1.48 40.30
CA ALA A 364 -18.82 0.04 40.36
C ALA A 364 -17.67 -0.21 41.33
N ALA A 365 -16.57 0.57 41.18
CA ALA A 365 -15.41 0.48 42.08
C ALA A 365 -15.79 0.80 43.53
N ALA A 366 -16.61 1.83 43.77
CA ALA A 366 -17.03 2.26 45.09
C ALA A 366 -17.90 1.23 45.81
N LEU A 367 -18.84 0.60 45.11
CA LEU A 367 -19.73 -0.42 45.66
C LEU A 367 -18.97 -1.73 45.91
N ASP A 368 -18.18 -2.20 44.97
CA ASP A 368 -17.47 -3.47 45.06
C ASP A 368 -16.35 -3.43 46.12
N SER A 369 -15.65 -2.31 46.26
CA SER A 369 -14.67 -2.09 47.33
C SER A 369 -15.32 -1.86 48.73
N GLY A 370 -16.65 -1.71 48.82
CA GLY A 370 -17.35 -1.38 50.05
C GLY A 370 -17.15 0.05 50.56
N ALA A 371 -16.60 0.95 49.73
CA ALA A 371 -16.39 2.34 50.10
C ALA A 371 -17.69 3.11 50.26
N VAL A 372 -18.74 2.71 49.55
CA VAL A 372 -20.09 3.21 49.65
C VAL A 372 -21.12 2.09 49.51
N THR A 373 -22.35 2.36 49.98
CA THR A 373 -23.53 1.52 49.74
C THR A 373 -24.56 2.28 48.93
N THR A 374 -25.55 1.60 48.38
CA THR A 374 -26.64 2.22 47.60
C THR A 374 -27.48 3.17 48.44
N ALA A 375 -27.48 2.98 49.76
CA ALA A 375 -28.27 3.75 50.73
C ALA A 375 -27.51 4.95 51.31
N ASP A 376 -26.21 5.04 51.14
CA ASP A 376 -25.44 6.19 51.61
C ASP A 376 -25.96 7.48 50.99
N THR A 377 -25.95 8.56 51.80
CA THR A 377 -26.50 9.84 51.38
C THR A 377 -25.43 10.90 51.22
N PHE A 378 -25.63 11.73 50.22
CA PHE A 378 -24.78 12.86 49.85
C PHE A 378 -25.63 14.12 49.73
N TYR A 379 -25.03 15.29 50.02
CA TYR A 379 -25.71 16.56 49.86
C TYR A 379 -25.11 17.34 48.69
N CYS A 380 -25.95 17.85 47.81
CA CYS A 380 -25.53 18.67 46.68
C CYS A 380 -26.19 20.06 46.77
N GLY A 381 -25.40 21.07 47.06
CA GLY A 381 -25.82 22.47 47.09
C GLY A 381 -25.65 23.19 45.72
N GLY A 382 -25.38 22.49 44.64
CA GLY A 382 -25.15 23.06 43.31
C GLY A 382 -23.69 23.39 42.98
N SER A 383 -22.89 23.71 43.98
CA SER A 383 -21.45 23.91 43.86
C SER A 383 -20.74 23.62 45.17
N GLU A 384 -19.49 23.17 45.13
CA GLU A 384 -18.70 22.84 46.29
C GLU A 384 -17.21 22.97 46.02
N LYS A 385 -16.44 23.39 47.05
CA LYS A 385 -14.96 23.34 47.02
C LYS A 385 -14.53 21.96 47.46
N ILE A 386 -14.07 21.16 46.51
CA ILE A 386 -13.57 19.81 46.75
C ILE A 386 -12.08 19.86 47.17
N GLU A 387 -11.73 19.06 48.17
CA GLU A 387 -10.37 18.93 48.65
C GLU A 387 -9.43 18.46 47.50
N GLY A 388 -8.27 19.09 47.39
CA GLY A 388 -7.29 18.77 46.31
C GLY A 388 -7.58 19.40 44.96
N ARG A 389 -8.70 20.12 44.81
CA ARG A 389 -9.05 20.84 43.56
C ARG A 389 -8.94 22.36 43.75
N GLU A 390 -8.23 23.04 42.86
CA GLU A 390 -8.09 24.50 42.90
C GLU A 390 -9.41 25.24 42.61
N GLN A 391 -10.15 24.74 41.62
CA GLN A 391 -11.43 25.37 41.19
C GLN A 391 -12.62 24.77 41.92
N ILE A 392 -13.67 25.58 42.13
CA ILE A 392 -14.95 25.11 42.62
C ILE A 392 -15.56 24.12 41.62
N LEU A 393 -16.03 23.00 42.12
CA LEU A 393 -16.78 22.03 41.31
C LEU A 393 -18.25 22.45 41.24
N ASN A 394 -18.77 22.62 40.04
CA ASN A 394 -20.17 22.91 39.82
C ASN A 394 -20.94 21.65 39.40
N CYS A 395 -22.13 21.48 39.97
CA CYS A 395 -23.09 20.54 39.45
C CYS A 395 -23.79 21.13 38.22
N TRP A 396 -24.26 20.30 37.30
CA TRP A 396 -25.07 20.77 36.17
C TRP A 396 -26.40 21.41 36.63
N ASN A 397 -26.96 20.93 37.75
CA ASN A 397 -28.05 21.59 38.44
C ASN A 397 -27.47 22.60 39.43
N HIS A 398 -27.41 23.86 39.05
CA HIS A 398 -26.87 24.95 39.87
C HIS A 398 -27.67 25.22 41.15
N ALA A 399 -28.98 24.86 41.18
CA ALA A 399 -29.79 24.96 42.38
C ALA A 399 -29.50 23.85 43.40
N GLY A 400 -28.70 22.85 43.01
CA GLY A 400 -28.41 21.66 43.81
C GLY A 400 -29.50 20.59 43.73
N HIS A 401 -29.17 19.38 44.15
CA HIS A 401 -30.08 18.25 44.22
C HIS A 401 -30.62 18.01 45.66
N GLY A 402 -30.07 18.75 46.64
CA GLY A 402 -30.33 18.51 48.03
C GLY A 402 -29.71 17.23 48.55
N SER A 403 -30.34 16.59 49.53
CA SER A 403 -29.93 15.28 50.04
C SER A 403 -30.40 14.16 49.09
N GLU A 404 -29.52 13.32 48.67
CA GLU A 404 -29.79 12.22 47.72
C GLU A 404 -28.99 10.95 48.08
N THR A 405 -29.56 9.79 47.82
CA THR A 405 -28.87 8.53 47.99
C THR A 405 -27.87 8.29 46.86
N THR A 406 -26.92 7.37 47.04
CA THR A 406 -25.96 6.94 45.98
C THR A 406 -26.70 6.58 44.71
N ALA A 407 -27.80 5.83 44.78
CA ALA A 407 -28.62 5.47 43.62
C ALA A 407 -29.25 6.70 42.93
N GLN A 408 -29.77 7.65 43.72
CA GLN A 408 -30.33 8.90 43.20
C GLN A 408 -29.23 9.79 42.60
N ALA A 409 -28.04 9.83 43.19
CA ALA A 409 -26.91 10.58 42.65
C ALA A 409 -26.48 10.07 41.24
N LEU A 410 -26.52 8.75 41.02
CA LEU A 410 -26.30 8.19 39.67
C LEU A 410 -27.44 8.57 38.72
N GLN A 411 -28.69 8.37 39.13
CA GLN A 411 -29.89 8.68 38.34
C GLN A 411 -29.90 10.13 37.86
N LYS A 412 -29.51 11.05 38.76
CA LYS A 412 -29.48 12.49 38.48
C LYS A 412 -28.12 12.97 37.94
N SER A 413 -27.15 12.07 37.79
CA SER A 413 -25.78 12.40 37.35
C SER A 413 -25.14 13.54 38.18
N CYS A 414 -25.26 13.49 39.50
CA CYS A 414 -24.79 14.54 40.40
C CYS A 414 -23.28 14.62 40.47
N ASN A 415 -22.67 15.75 40.09
CA ASN A 415 -21.22 15.91 40.09
C ASN A 415 -20.64 15.94 41.51
N ILE A 416 -21.34 16.61 42.44
CA ILE A 416 -20.87 16.79 43.82
C ILE A 416 -20.86 15.45 44.55
N ALA A 417 -21.95 14.69 44.48
CA ALA A 417 -22.04 13.38 45.11
C ALA A 417 -20.96 12.43 44.56
N PHE A 418 -20.72 12.44 43.23
CA PHE A 418 -19.67 11.59 42.60
C PHE A 418 -18.25 12.01 42.95
N ALA A 419 -17.99 13.31 43.22
CA ALA A 419 -16.70 13.72 43.77
C ALA A 419 -16.47 13.12 45.17
N HIS A 420 -17.48 13.15 46.02
CA HIS A 420 -17.39 12.51 47.34
C HIS A 420 -17.29 10.99 47.31
N ILE A 421 -18.04 10.35 46.40
CA ILE A 421 -17.92 8.89 46.14
C ILE A 421 -16.49 8.54 45.71
N GLY A 422 -15.92 9.30 44.75
CA GLY A 422 -14.53 9.10 44.30
C GLY A 422 -13.50 9.30 45.40
N LEU A 423 -13.65 10.34 46.22
CA LEU A 423 -12.74 10.57 47.36
C LEU A 423 -12.82 9.45 48.40
N ARG A 424 -14.04 8.94 48.73
CA ARG A 424 -14.19 7.80 49.64
C ARG A 424 -13.60 6.51 49.08
N THR A 425 -13.71 6.28 47.78
CA THR A 425 -13.13 5.13 47.09
C THR A 425 -11.59 5.19 47.10
N GLY A 426 -11.05 6.39 46.96
CA GLY A 426 -9.60 6.65 46.91
C GLY A 426 -8.98 6.41 45.56
N GLY A 427 -7.95 7.22 45.23
CA GLY A 427 -7.29 7.22 43.92
C GLY A 427 -6.67 5.87 43.54
N GLY A 428 -6.01 5.21 44.50
CA GLY A 428 -5.40 3.91 44.27
C GLY A 428 -6.41 2.82 43.88
N THR A 429 -7.56 2.76 44.59
CA THR A 429 -8.65 1.83 44.26
C THR A 429 -9.22 2.12 42.88
N LEU A 430 -9.54 3.39 42.60
CA LEU A 430 -10.05 3.77 41.27
C LEU A 430 -9.07 3.41 40.15
N TYR A 431 -7.76 3.62 40.36
CA TYR A 431 -6.73 3.25 39.40
C TYR A 431 -6.73 1.72 39.13
N ASP A 432 -6.77 0.91 40.19
CA ASP A 432 -6.77 -0.54 40.08
C ASP A 432 -8.03 -1.05 39.33
N TYR A 433 -9.20 -0.44 39.57
CA TYR A 433 -10.42 -0.76 38.82
C TYR A 433 -10.35 -0.29 37.35
N CYS A 434 -9.84 0.90 37.05
CA CYS A 434 -9.63 1.35 35.68
C CYS A 434 -8.75 0.36 34.90
N ARG A 435 -7.70 -0.13 35.54
CA ARG A 435 -6.83 -1.16 34.96
C ARG A 435 -7.55 -2.49 34.78
N ALA A 436 -8.32 -2.95 35.77
CA ALA A 436 -9.09 -4.19 35.69
C ALA A 436 -10.17 -4.15 34.60
N PHE A 437 -10.74 -2.98 34.31
CA PHE A 437 -11.65 -2.76 33.19
C PHE A 437 -10.95 -2.60 31.83
N GLY A 438 -9.61 -2.71 31.78
CA GLY A 438 -8.85 -2.64 30.54
C GLY A 438 -8.71 -1.23 29.93
N LEU A 439 -9.05 -0.15 30.67
CA LEU A 439 -9.02 1.22 30.12
C LEU A 439 -7.60 1.78 29.90
N MET A 440 -6.57 1.09 30.39
CA MET A 440 -5.17 1.53 30.33
C MET A 440 -4.38 0.77 29.25
N GLU A 441 -4.98 -0.19 28.61
CA GLU A 441 -4.34 -1.06 27.60
C GLU A 441 -5.11 -0.92 26.28
N GLN A 442 -4.44 -1.23 25.17
CA GLN A 442 -5.10 -1.34 23.88
C GLN A 442 -6.03 -2.57 23.90
N THR A 443 -7.16 -2.48 23.21
CA THR A 443 -8.16 -3.56 23.16
C THR A 443 -7.68 -4.74 22.31
N GLY A 444 -6.72 -4.47 21.38
CA GLY A 444 -6.27 -5.43 20.39
C GLY A 444 -7.27 -5.61 19.25
N ILE A 445 -8.09 -4.57 18.99
CA ILE A 445 -8.95 -4.58 17.80
C ILE A 445 -8.10 -4.70 16.54
N ASP A 446 -8.55 -5.50 15.60
CA ASP A 446 -7.89 -5.81 14.34
C ASP A 446 -7.99 -4.66 13.31
N LEU A 447 -7.68 -3.45 13.77
CA LEU A 447 -7.61 -2.23 12.97
C LEU A 447 -6.30 -1.47 13.27
N PRO A 448 -5.70 -0.81 12.26
CA PRO A 448 -4.50 -0.03 12.49
C PRO A 448 -4.79 1.26 13.29
N GLY A 449 -3.79 1.73 14.03
CA GLY A 449 -3.83 3.05 14.65
C GLY A 449 -4.66 3.17 15.93
N GLU A 450 -4.87 2.08 16.67
CA GLU A 450 -5.55 2.12 17.97
C GLU A 450 -4.82 3.04 18.95
N ALA A 451 -5.54 4.04 19.46
CA ALA A 451 -5.03 4.98 20.46
C ALA A 451 -4.99 4.34 21.85
N SER A 452 -3.95 4.63 22.60
CA SER A 452 -3.88 4.25 24.02
C SER A 452 -4.62 5.30 24.88
N GLY A 453 -5.29 4.85 25.94
CA GLY A 453 -5.88 5.75 26.93
C GLY A 453 -4.80 6.60 27.66
N VAL A 454 -5.16 7.84 27.97
CA VAL A 454 -4.30 8.74 28.76
C VAL A 454 -4.78 8.71 30.21
N PHE A 455 -3.96 8.13 31.08
CA PHE A 455 -4.23 8.06 32.52
C PHE A 455 -3.12 8.71 33.32
N HIS A 456 -3.48 9.27 34.49
CA HIS A 456 -2.49 9.71 35.45
C HIS A 456 -1.78 8.50 36.07
N THR A 457 -0.56 8.71 36.55
CA THR A 457 0.16 7.68 37.31
C THR A 457 -0.58 7.39 38.63
N ARG A 458 -0.30 6.21 39.20
CA ARG A 458 -0.94 5.77 40.44
C ARG A 458 -0.57 6.65 41.66
N GLU A 459 0.56 7.38 41.55
CA GLU A 459 1.12 8.26 42.60
C GLU A 459 0.52 9.66 42.52
#